data_654d52818cbf01d5d144e56fb2246f4e
#
_entry.id   654d52818cbf01d5d144e56fb2246f4e
#
_cell.length_a   1.000
_cell.length_b   1.000
_cell.length_c   1.000
_cell.angle_alpha   90.00
_cell.angle_beta   90.00
_cell.angle_gamma   90.00
#
_symmetry.space_group_name_H-M   'P 1'
#
loop_
_entity.id
_entity.type
_entity.pdbx_description
1 polymer ?
#
loop_
_entity_poly.entity_id
_entity_poly.type
_entity_poly.pdbx_seq_one_letter_code
_entity_poly.pdbx_strand_id
1 'polypeptide(L)'
;MDIQPKMCVFVAVDAGNADTSISNTNITRNTSWFEEKIHNPLKKARLEYQIEISWAEHWQKAVIQSANAFNASRILVPANKPASNRRLYFSEFEWKLLKRAFCPVVLVRAGGSRQRKVVLAAVNFQARRPRQKHLNKSILTKGRQLASSYDAQFHVINAYMDSMSYPDRGILARETKLKSNQIHVIQGYTDEAVAKVACELSADVVVVGTLGQSGQVKNLRGNT
;
A
#
# COMPACT_ATOMS: atom_id res chain seq x y z
N MET A 1 0.82 20.75 -17.72
CA MET A 1 1.24 19.55 -18.46
C MET A 1 0.86 18.36 -17.63
N ASP A 2 -0.19 17.65 -18.01
CA ASP A 2 -0.54 16.37 -17.40
C ASP A 2 0.53 15.35 -17.81
N ILE A 3 1.44 15.05 -16.91
CA ILE A 3 2.43 13.98 -17.11
C ILE A 3 1.66 12.67 -17.05
N GLN A 4 1.44 12.06 -18.21
CA GLN A 4 0.85 10.72 -18.25
C GLN A 4 1.78 9.74 -17.51
N PRO A 5 1.24 8.92 -16.60
CA PRO A 5 2.06 7.97 -15.88
C PRO A 5 2.56 6.88 -16.83
N LYS A 6 3.87 6.62 -16.81
CA LYS A 6 4.45 5.43 -17.45
C LYS A 6 4.27 4.23 -16.53
N MET A 7 3.92 3.08 -17.09
CA MET A 7 3.70 1.85 -16.34
C MET A 7 4.68 0.76 -16.75
N CYS A 8 5.30 0.08 -15.78
CA CYS A 8 5.98 -1.18 -16.00
C CYS A 8 5.11 -2.31 -15.44
N VAL A 9 4.68 -3.21 -16.32
CA VAL A 9 3.92 -4.40 -15.95
C VAL A 9 4.91 -5.53 -15.73
N PHE A 10 5.10 -5.89 -14.46
CA PHE A 10 5.97 -6.99 -14.09
C PHE A 10 5.18 -8.31 -14.04
N VAL A 11 5.58 -9.28 -14.83
CA VAL A 11 4.99 -10.61 -14.88
C VAL A 11 6.01 -11.60 -14.30
N ALA A 12 5.70 -12.15 -13.12
CA ALA A 12 6.50 -13.20 -12.52
C ALA A 12 6.02 -14.57 -13.03
N VAL A 13 6.96 -15.36 -13.50
CA VAL A 13 6.73 -16.76 -13.87
C VAL A 13 7.45 -17.62 -12.85
N ASP A 14 6.71 -18.58 -12.24
CA ASP A 14 7.27 -19.49 -11.27
C ASP A 14 8.23 -20.48 -11.95
N ALA A 15 9.52 -20.28 -11.72
CA ALA A 15 10.57 -21.13 -12.27
C ALA A 15 10.62 -22.50 -11.57
N GLY A 16 10.08 -22.66 -10.36
CA GLY A 16 10.10 -23.90 -9.61
C GLY A 16 9.15 -24.97 -10.17
N ASN A 17 8.09 -24.55 -10.84
CA ASN A 17 7.12 -25.42 -11.48
C ASN A 17 7.16 -25.35 -13.02
N ALA A 18 8.01 -24.52 -13.58
CA ALA A 18 8.17 -24.42 -15.02
C ALA A 18 9.13 -25.52 -15.51
N ASP A 19 8.68 -26.35 -16.41
CA ASP A 19 9.57 -27.24 -17.18
C ASP A 19 10.47 -26.35 -18.05
N THR A 20 11.68 -26.11 -17.57
CA THR A 20 12.68 -25.29 -18.26
C THR A 20 13.19 -25.91 -19.55
N SER A 21 12.91 -27.22 -19.79
CA SER A 21 13.20 -27.90 -21.04
C SER A 21 12.23 -27.50 -22.17
N ILE A 22 11.04 -27.03 -21.80
CA ILE A 22 10.05 -26.47 -22.73
C ILE A 22 10.30 -24.96 -22.79
N SER A 23 11.30 -24.60 -23.60
CA SER A 23 11.69 -23.22 -23.79
C SER A 23 10.51 -22.24 -23.91
N ASN A 24 10.71 -21.00 -23.55
CA ASN A 24 9.95 -19.74 -23.71
C ASN A 24 8.71 -19.72 -24.64
N THR A 25 8.47 -20.78 -25.40
CA THR A 25 7.33 -20.95 -26.29
C THR A 25 5.97 -20.94 -25.58
N ASN A 26 5.90 -21.32 -24.28
CA ASN A 26 4.62 -21.30 -23.57
C ASN A 26 4.16 -19.89 -23.17
N ILE A 27 5.08 -18.96 -22.93
CA ILE A 27 4.70 -17.55 -22.69
C ILE A 27 4.34 -16.88 -24.01
N THR A 28 5.10 -17.13 -25.07
CA THR A 28 4.78 -16.63 -26.40
C THR A 28 3.52 -17.26 -27.00
N ARG A 29 3.19 -18.47 -26.59
CA ARG A 29 1.92 -19.15 -26.98
C ARG A 29 0.70 -18.60 -26.28
N ASN A 30 0.84 -17.97 -25.12
CA ASN A 30 -0.28 -17.36 -24.40
C ASN A 30 -0.49 -15.89 -24.76
N THR A 31 -0.32 -15.56 -26.05
CA THR A 31 -0.54 -14.20 -26.59
C THR A 31 -1.94 -13.69 -26.28
N SER A 32 -2.95 -14.56 -26.26
CA SER A 32 -4.32 -14.21 -25.92
C SER A 32 -4.45 -13.70 -24.48
N TRP A 33 -3.73 -14.29 -23.52
CA TRP A 33 -3.72 -13.82 -22.13
C TRP A 33 -3.10 -12.43 -22.00
N PHE A 34 -1.95 -12.20 -22.66
CA PHE A 34 -1.30 -10.88 -22.67
C PHE A 34 -2.20 -9.82 -23.32
N GLU A 35 -2.84 -10.15 -24.44
CA GLU A 35 -3.77 -9.24 -25.10
C GLU A 35 -4.97 -8.92 -24.20
N GLU A 36 -5.62 -9.93 -23.64
CA GLU A 36 -6.83 -9.74 -22.83
C GLU A 36 -6.54 -9.04 -21.48
N LYS A 37 -5.50 -9.46 -20.77
CA LYS A 37 -5.23 -9.01 -19.39
C LYS A 37 -4.34 -7.79 -19.30
N ILE A 38 -3.48 -7.53 -20.29
CA ILE A 38 -2.49 -6.46 -20.25
C ILE A 38 -2.72 -5.46 -21.37
N HIS A 39 -2.54 -5.88 -22.63
CA HIS A 39 -2.54 -4.95 -23.75
C HIS A 39 -3.86 -4.22 -23.93
N ASN A 40 -4.98 -4.93 -24.00
CA ASN A 40 -6.28 -4.31 -24.24
C ASN A 40 -6.72 -3.35 -23.13
N PRO A 41 -6.61 -3.70 -21.82
CA PRO A 41 -6.93 -2.77 -20.74
C PRO A 41 -6.07 -1.50 -20.76
N LEU A 42 -4.75 -1.63 -20.99
CA LEU A 42 -3.83 -0.50 -20.96
C LEU A 42 -3.97 0.40 -22.19
N LYS A 43 -4.18 -0.19 -23.38
CA LYS A 43 -4.51 0.56 -24.61
C LYS A 43 -5.83 1.34 -24.44
N LYS A 44 -6.87 0.68 -23.88
CA LYS A 44 -8.15 1.35 -23.60
C LYS A 44 -8.01 2.51 -22.61
N ALA A 45 -7.13 2.36 -21.64
CA ALA A 45 -6.80 3.41 -20.68
C ALA A 45 -5.84 4.48 -21.23
N ARG A 46 -5.33 4.32 -22.46
CA ARG A 46 -4.34 5.19 -23.11
C ARG A 46 -3.07 5.39 -22.27
N LEU A 47 -2.61 4.34 -21.59
CA LEU A 47 -1.41 4.37 -20.76
C LEU A 47 -0.20 3.93 -21.56
N GLU A 48 0.92 4.65 -21.41
CA GLU A 48 2.22 4.21 -21.90
C GLU A 48 2.77 3.13 -20.97
N TYR A 49 3.14 1.98 -21.50
CA TYR A 49 3.60 0.85 -20.69
C TYR A 49 4.71 0.04 -21.37
N GLN A 50 5.48 -0.64 -20.53
CA GLN A 50 6.40 -1.70 -20.91
C GLN A 50 6.08 -2.96 -20.10
N ILE A 51 6.46 -4.12 -20.63
CA ILE A 51 6.27 -5.41 -19.95
C ILE A 51 7.65 -5.96 -19.64
N GLU A 52 7.84 -6.40 -18.41
CA GLU A 52 9.01 -7.14 -17.95
C GLU A 52 8.57 -8.51 -17.45
N ILE A 53 9.15 -9.58 -18.02
CA ILE A 53 8.87 -10.96 -17.65
C ILE A 53 10.08 -11.49 -16.92
N SER A 54 9.87 -11.99 -15.71
CA SER A 54 10.94 -12.55 -14.87
C SER A 54 10.66 -13.99 -14.51
N TRP A 55 11.64 -14.84 -14.75
CA TRP A 55 11.68 -16.25 -14.39
C TRP A 55 12.54 -16.38 -13.12
N ALA A 56 12.00 -16.04 -11.99
CA ALA A 56 12.76 -16.03 -10.76
C ALA A 56 12.08 -16.87 -9.68
N GLU A 57 12.85 -17.80 -9.11
CA GLU A 57 12.42 -18.54 -7.91
C GLU A 57 12.04 -17.57 -6.77
N HIS A 58 12.80 -16.47 -6.64
CA HIS A 58 12.55 -15.41 -5.66
C HIS A 58 12.01 -14.15 -6.30
N TRP A 59 10.85 -14.25 -6.95
CA TRP A 59 10.23 -13.16 -7.68
C TRP A 59 9.98 -11.88 -6.85
N GLN A 60 9.88 -11.99 -5.50
CA GLN A 60 9.77 -10.83 -4.62
C GLN A 60 11.00 -9.91 -4.69
N LYS A 61 12.21 -10.48 -4.85
CA LYS A 61 13.44 -9.69 -5.06
C LYS A 61 13.44 -9.09 -6.46
N ALA A 62 13.01 -9.85 -7.45
CA ALA A 62 12.94 -9.40 -8.84
C ALA A 62 11.98 -8.21 -9.01
N VAL A 63 10.80 -8.21 -8.36
CA VAL A 63 9.89 -7.05 -8.35
C VAL A 63 10.58 -5.78 -7.85
N ILE A 64 11.34 -5.87 -6.75
CA ILE A 64 12.03 -4.71 -6.18
C ILE A 64 13.16 -4.23 -7.10
N GLN A 65 13.90 -5.15 -7.70
CA GLN A 65 14.97 -4.83 -8.65
C GLN A 65 14.41 -4.17 -9.92
N SER A 66 13.34 -4.74 -10.48
CA SER A 66 12.63 -4.17 -11.62
C SER A 66 12.07 -2.77 -11.31
N ALA A 67 11.41 -2.61 -10.17
CA ALA A 67 10.89 -1.32 -9.73
C ALA A 67 12.02 -0.28 -9.58
N ASN A 68 13.19 -0.68 -9.08
CA ASN A 68 14.35 0.19 -8.94
C ASN A 68 14.94 0.57 -10.31
N ALA A 69 15.11 -0.40 -11.20
CA ALA A 69 15.60 -0.16 -12.56
C ALA A 69 14.66 0.76 -13.36
N PHE A 70 13.37 0.61 -13.18
CA PHE A 70 12.34 1.47 -13.78
C PHE A 70 12.24 2.85 -13.10
N ASN A 71 12.92 3.06 -11.97
CA ASN A 71 12.78 4.25 -11.12
C ASN A 71 11.32 4.50 -10.70
N ALA A 72 10.65 3.45 -10.25
CA ALA A 72 9.23 3.49 -9.93
C ALA A 72 8.92 4.43 -8.77
N SER A 73 7.96 5.31 -8.94
CA SER A 73 7.45 6.18 -7.88
C SER A 73 6.52 5.44 -6.90
N ARG A 74 6.01 4.27 -7.30
CA ARG A 74 5.16 3.37 -6.49
C ARG A 74 5.09 1.98 -7.11
N ILE A 75 4.84 0.98 -6.29
CA ILE A 75 4.57 -0.40 -6.72
C ILE A 75 3.10 -0.70 -6.47
N LEU A 76 2.39 -1.16 -7.49
CA LEU A 76 0.98 -1.59 -7.38
C LEU A 76 0.94 -3.11 -7.31
N VAL A 77 0.26 -3.65 -6.31
CA VAL A 77 0.15 -5.10 -6.11
C VAL A 77 -1.31 -5.46 -5.86
N PRO A 78 -1.86 -6.50 -6.50
CA PRO A 78 -3.18 -6.97 -6.14
C PRO A 78 -3.18 -7.52 -4.71
N ALA A 79 -4.17 -7.15 -3.91
CA ALA A 79 -4.37 -7.70 -2.57
C ALA A 79 -5.07 -9.05 -2.69
N ASN A 80 -4.41 -10.12 -2.23
CA ASN A 80 -4.89 -11.50 -2.38
C ASN A 80 -6.00 -11.89 -1.41
N LYS A 81 -6.25 -11.09 -0.37
CA LYS A 81 -7.27 -11.40 0.63
C LYS A 81 -8.34 -10.31 0.70
N PRO A 82 -9.60 -10.71 0.95
CA PRO A 82 -10.68 -9.76 1.14
C PRO A 82 -10.42 -8.86 2.34
N ALA A 83 -11.03 -7.69 2.33
CA ALA A 83 -11.00 -6.79 3.49
C ALA A 83 -11.60 -7.51 4.71
N SER A 84 -10.92 -7.44 5.83
CA SER A 84 -11.48 -7.81 7.12
C SER A 84 -11.82 -6.54 7.89
N ASN A 85 -13.02 -6.48 8.45
CA ASN A 85 -13.42 -5.43 9.37
C ASN A 85 -12.84 -5.60 10.78
N ARG A 86 -12.17 -6.74 11.03
CA ARG A 86 -11.60 -7.06 12.35
C ARG A 86 -10.13 -6.68 12.46
N ARG A 87 -9.35 -6.82 11.37
CA ARG A 87 -7.91 -6.60 11.41
C ARG A 87 -7.34 -6.33 10.02
N LEU A 88 -6.34 -5.45 9.91
CA LEU A 88 -5.50 -5.37 8.73
C LEU A 88 -4.64 -6.62 8.63
N TYR A 89 -4.70 -7.29 7.49
CA TYR A 89 -3.93 -8.49 7.23
C TYR A 89 -3.08 -8.31 5.97
N PHE A 90 -1.82 -8.73 6.07
CA PHE A 90 -0.89 -8.78 4.95
C PHE A 90 -0.35 -10.20 4.82
N SER A 91 -0.24 -10.70 3.60
CA SER A 91 0.43 -11.96 3.32
C SER A 91 1.93 -11.83 3.60
N GLU A 92 2.63 -12.96 3.70
CA GLU A 92 4.08 -12.98 3.89
C GLU A 92 4.81 -12.23 2.77
N PHE A 93 4.31 -12.38 1.53
CA PHE A 93 4.82 -11.67 0.37
C PHE A 93 4.65 -10.15 0.50
N GLU A 94 3.43 -9.70 0.79
CA GLU A 94 3.14 -8.27 0.99
C GLU A 94 4.02 -7.68 2.10
N TRP A 95 4.23 -8.41 3.20
CA TRP A 95 5.14 -8.02 4.26
C TRP A 95 6.59 -7.91 3.80
N LYS A 96 7.09 -8.89 3.04
CA LYS A 96 8.46 -8.85 2.50
C LYS A 96 8.65 -7.65 1.57
N LEU A 97 7.65 -7.37 0.74
CA LEU A 97 7.66 -6.22 -0.16
C LEU A 97 7.64 -4.89 0.60
N LEU A 98 6.69 -4.73 1.54
CA LEU A 98 6.55 -3.53 2.37
C LEU A 98 7.82 -3.19 3.17
N LYS A 99 8.56 -4.22 3.64
CA LYS A 99 9.81 -4.04 4.39
C LYS A 99 11.00 -3.63 3.53
N ARG A 100 11.01 -3.97 2.25
CA ARG A 100 12.18 -3.85 1.37
C ARG A 100 12.01 -2.84 0.25
N ALA A 101 10.77 -2.46 -0.08
CA ALA A 101 10.51 -1.49 -1.12
C ALA A 101 11.10 -0.11 -0.75
N PHE A 102 11.70 0.55 -1.74
CA PHE A 102 12.26 1.90 -1.61
C PHE A 102 11.21 3.00 -1.87
N CYS A 103 10.06 2.62 -2.41
CA CYS A 103 8.94 3.51 -2.70
C CYS A 103 7.63 2.97 -2.10
N PRO A 104 6.56 3.77 -2.04
CA PRO A 104 5.26 3.32 -1.55
C PRO A 104 4.74 2.10 -2.30
N VAL A 105 4.22 1.14 -1.54
CA VAL A 105 3.52 -0.04 -2.08
C VAL A 105 2.03 0.18 -1.90
N VAL A 106 1.27 0.02 -2.98
CA VAL A 106 -0.19 0.16 -3.00
C VAL A 106 -0.80 -1.22 -3.20
N LEU A 107 -1.50 -1.70 -2.20
CA LEU A 107 -2.26 -2.95 -2.29
C LEU A 107 -3.65 -2.63 -2.86
N VAL A 108 -3.91 -3.12 -4.06
CA VAL A 108 -5.15 -2.84 -4.79
C VAL A 108 -6.11 -4.00 -4.63
N ARG A 109 -7.32 -3.73 -4.12
CA ARG A 109 -8.39 -4.71 -4.01
C ARG A 109 -9.29 -4.67 -5.23
N ALA A 110 -9.72 -5.85 -5.67
CA ALA A 110 -10.73 -5.97 -6.71
C ALA A 110 -12.10 -5.46 -6.23
N GLY A 111 -12.93 -4.97 -7.16
CA GLY A 111 -14.31 -4.57 -6.87
C GLY A 111 -14.49 -3.23 -6.16
N GLY A 112 -13.42 -2.46 -5.92
CA GLY A 112 -13.52 -1.14 -5.32
C GLY A 112 -14.19 -0.11 -6.24
N SER A 113 -14.85 0.92 -5.65
CA SER A 113 -15.39 2.05 -6.38
C SER A 113 -14.30 2.76 -7.20
N ARG A 114 -14.67 3.27 -8.36
CA ARG A 114 -13.79 4.16 -9.15
C ARG A 114 -13.61 5.52 -8.48
N GLN A 115 -14.64 5.98 -7.76
CA GLN A 115 -14.56 7.21 -6.98
C GLN A 115 -14.01 6.91 -5.60
N ARG A 116 -12.99 7.65 -5.19
CA ARG A 116 -12.40 7.59 -3.85
C ARG A 116 -12.95 8.77 -3.04
N LYS A 117 -13.80 8.51 -2.04
CA LYS A 117 -14.47 9.54 -1.25
C LYS A 117 -13.84 9.77 0.12
N VAL A 118 -13.17 8.76 0.66
CA VAL A 118 -12.59 8.82 2.01
C VAL A 118 -11.18 8.24 2.03
N VAL A 119 -10.24 9.04 2.52
CA VAL A 119 -8.85 8.67 2.79
C VAL A 119 -8.62 8.68 4.29
N LEU A 120 -8.21 7.55 4.86
CA LEU A 120 -7.86 7.37 6.27
C LEU A 120 -6.35 7.20 6.42
N ALA A 121 -5.70 8.03 7.24
CA ALA A 121 -4.28 7.94 7.55
C ALA A 121 -4.04 7.47 8.99
N ALA A 122 -3.26 6.41 9.18
CA ALA A 122 -2.94 5.88 10.49
C ALA A 122 -1.60 6.45 10.99
N VAL A 123 -1.62 7.12 12.13
CA VAL A 123 -0.46 7.79 12.74
C VAL A 123 -0.23 7.30 14.17
N ASN A 124 0.96 7.58 14.71
CA ASN A 124 1.32 7.28 16.10
C ASN A 124 1.97 8.52 16.72
N PHE A 125 1.18 9.39 17.33
CA PHE A 125 1.65 10.63 17.94
C PHE A 125 2.22 10.45 19.36
N GLN A 126 1.98 9.29 19.99
CA GLN A 126 2.65 8.95 21.26
C GLN A 126 4.14 8.66 21.10
N ALA A 127 4.55 8.29 19.90
CA ALA A 127 5.92 7.88 19.65
C ALA A 127 6.89 9.08 19.76
N ARG A 128 7.87 8.92 20.63
CA ARG A 128 8.88 9.95 20.89
C ARG A 128 10.07 9.90 19.91
N ARG A 129 10.28 8.76 19.24
CA ARG A 129 11.44 8.54 18.36
C ARG A 129 11.38 9.42 17.11
N PRO A 130 12.48 10.10 16.73
CA PRO A 130 12.50 10.99 15.55
C PRO A 130 12.05 10.32 14.26
N ARG A 131 12.45 9.05 14.04
CA ARG A 131 12.03 8.26 12.86
C ARG A 131 10.50 8.11 12.77
N GLN A 132 9.83 7.87 13.90
CA GLN A 132 8.36 7.75 13.92
C GLN A 132 7.69 9.10 13.66
N LYS A 133 8.24 10.19 14.22
CA LYS A 133 7.74 11.54 13.92
C LYS A 133 7.86 11.87 12.43
N HIS A 134 8.99 11.51 11.81
CA HIS A 134 9.17 11.67 10.37
C HIS A 134 8.18 10.81 9.56
N LEU A 135 7.97 9.55 9.97
CA LEU A 135 6.99 8.66 9.36
C LEU A 135 5.58 9.24 9.44
N ASN A 136 5.14 9.73 10.60
CA ASN A 136 3.85 10.40 10.76
C ASN A 136 3.70 11.57 9.78
N LYS A 137 4.73 12.42 9.65
CA LYS A 137 4.71 13.54 8.71
C LYS A 137 4.56 13.05 7.26
N SER A 138 5.27 12.00 6.90
CA SER A 138 5.18 11.38 5.55
C SER A 138 3.79 10.79 5.28
N ILE A 139 3.21 10.09 6.26
CA ILE A 139 1.85 9.54 6.17
C ILE A 139 0.82 10.66 5.98
N LEU A 140 0.88 11.70 6.79
CA LEU A 140 -0.03 12.84 6.70
C LEU A 140 0.09 13.57 5.36
N THR A 141 1.32 13.81 4.91
CA THR A 141 1.58 14.47 3.62
C THR A 141 0.99 13.63 2.48
N LYS A 142 1.27 12.32 2.48
CA LYS A 142 0.78 11.43 1.43
C LYS A 142 -0.74 11.27 1.47
N GLY A 143 -1.31 11.13 2.67
CA GLY A 143 -2.76 11.06 2.84
C GLY A 143 -3.48 12.31 2.33
N ARG A 144 -2.98 13.52 2.64
CA ARG A 144 -3.54 14.77 2.11
C ARG A 144 -3.40 14.88 0.60
N GLN A 145 -2.26 14.52 0.04
CA GLN A 145 -2.07 14.52 -1.41
C GLN A 145 -3.08 13.62 -2.11
N LEU A 146 -3.31 12.41 -1.57
CA LEU A 146 -4.30 11.48 -2.12
C LEU A 146 -5.72 12.03 -1.97
N ALA A 147 -6.08 12.55 -0.80
CA ALA A 147 -7.40 13.15 -0.56
C ALA A 147 -7.67 14.31 -1.51
N SER A 148 -6.69 15.22 -1.67
CA SER A 148 -6.79 16.33 -2.62
C SER A 148 -6.92 15.86 -4.07
N SER A 149 -6.13 14.84 -4.48
CA SER A 149 -6.17 14.30 -5.85
C SER A 149 -7.49 13.60 -6.19
N TYR A 150 -8.19 13.08 -5.18
CA TYR A 150 -9.46 12.36 -5.37
C TYR A 150 -10.68 13.21 -5.04
N ASP A 151 -10.50 14.46 -4.61
CA ASP A 151 -11.57 15.29 -4.01
C ASP A 151 -12.28 14.54 -2.87
N ALA A 152 -11.51 13.93 -1.99
CA ALA A 152 -11.95 13.03 -0.94
C ALA A 152 -11.82 13.66 0.45
N GLN A 153 -12.65 13.22 1.38
CA GLN A 153 -12.51 13.57 2.80
C GLN A 153 -11.25 12.93 3.37
N PHE A 154 -10.51 13.69 4.17
CA PHE A 154 -9.31 13.22 4.83
C PHE A 154 -9.56 12.99 6.32
N HIS A 155 -9.31 11.78 6.79
CA HIS A 155 -9.45 11.36 8.19
C HIS A 155 -8.12 10.83 8.72
N VAL A 156 -7.93 10.96 10.03
CA VAL A 156 -6.74 10.44 10.73
C VAL A 156 -7.17 9.56 11.87
N ILE A 157 -6.48 8.43 12.04
CA ILE A 157 -6.62 7.56 13.19
C ILE A 157 -5.31 7.45 13.96
N ASN A 158 -5.41 7.51 15.29
CA ASN A 158 -4.34 7.20 16.22
C ASN A 158 -4.84 6.16 17.24
N ALA A 159 -4.28 4.96 17.18
CA ALA A 159 -4.56 3.92 18.17
C ALA A 159 -3.65 4.06 19.38
N TYR A 160 -4.11 3.67 20.55
CA TYR A 160 -3.35 3.60 21.79
C TYR A 160 -3.72 2.36 22.61
N MET A 161 -2.78 1.83 23.41
CA MET A 161 -2.99 0.58 24.13
C MET A 161 -3.56 0.80 25.54
N ASP A 162 -3.05 1.77 26.25
CA ASP A 162 -3.38 2.05 27.64
C ASP A 162 -3.54 3.56 27.89
N SER A 163 -4.11 3.92 29.01
CA SER A 163 -4.41 5.32 29.36
C SER A 163 -3.16 6.21 29.44
N MET A 164 -2.00 5.64 29.78
CA MET A 164 -0.73 6.39 29.83
C MET A 164 -0.21 6.72 28.42
N SER A 165 -0.63 5.96 27.41
CA SER A 165 -0.30 6.17 26.02
C SER A 165 -1.38 6.96 25.27
N TYR A 166 -2.34 7.55 25.97
CA TYR A 166 -3.38 8.35 25.32
C TYR A 166 -2.77 9.55 24.59
N PRO A 167 -3.03 9.73 23.29
CA PRO A 167 -2.46 10.83 22.54
C PRO A 167 -3.13 12.17 22.91
N ASP A 168 -2.32 13.22 22.98
CA ASP A 168 -2.84 14.58 23.15
C ASP A 168 -3.66 15.00 21.92
N ARG A 169 -4.98 15.13 22.12
CA ARG A 169 -5.91 15.55 21.07
C ARG A 169 -5.65 16.96 20.55
N GLY A 170 -5.15 17.85 21.40
CA GLY A 170 -4.79 19.21 21.01
C GLY A 170 -3.58 19.23 20.07
N ILE A 171 -2.58 18.39 20.35
CA ILE A 171 -1.44 18.19 19.44
C ILE A 171 -1.92 17.57 18.14
N LEU A 172 -2.74 16.53 18.18
CA LEU A 172 -3.31 15.91 16.98
C LEU A 172 -4.06 16.93 16.11
N ALA A 173 -4.96 17.72 16.69
CA ALA A 173 -5.71 18.73 15.95
C ALA A 173 -4.79 19.78 15.32
N ARG A 174 -3.82 20.26 16.06
CA ARG A 174 -2.86 21.28 15.60
C ARG A 174 -1.95 20.78 14.47
N GLU A 175 -1.40 19.58 14.62
CA GLU A 175 -0.51 18.97 13.63
C GLU A 175 -1.26 18.50 12.37
N THR A 176 -2.47 18.00 12.53
CA THR A 176 -3.27 17.54 11.41
C THR A 176 -4.12 18.63 10.78
N LYS A 177 -4.38 19.74 11.47
CA LYS A 177 -5.29 20.82 11.03
C LYS A 177 -6.68 20.28 10.61
N LEU A 178 -7.14 19.21 11.27
CA LEU A 178 -8.42 18.58 11.01
C LEU A 178 -9.45 18.93 12.08
N LYS A 179 -10.71 18.85 11.71
CA LYS A 179 -11.84 18.98 12.65
C LYS A 179 -11.91 17.75 13.55
N SER A 180 -12.50 17.89 14.73
CA SER A 180 -12.60 16.79 15.72
C SER A 180 -13.28 15.53 15.19
N ASN A 181 -14.26 15.67 14.30
CA ASN A 181 -14.96 14.54 13.67
C ASN A 181 -14.14 13.81 12.60
N GLN A 182 -13.00 14.37 12.21
CA GLN A 182 -12.05 13.75 11.27
C GLN A 182 -10.86 13.09 12.00
N ILE A 183 -10.80 13.19 13.33
CA ILE A 183 -9.71 12.65 14.16
C ILE A 183 -10.28 11.53 15.05
N HIS A 184 -9.82 10.32 14.79
CA HIS A 184 -10.24 9.11 15.51
C HIS A 184 -9.14 8.68 16.48
N VAL A 185 -9.46 8.60 17.75
CA VAL A 185 -8.56 8.12 18.81
C VAL A 185 -9.18 6.90 19.42
N ILE A 186 -8.59 5.74 19.18
CA ILE A 186 -9.19 4.42 19.51
C ILE A 186 -8.22 3.64 20.40
N GLN A 187 -8.76 3.09 21.48
CA GLN A 187 -8.04 2.13 22.32
C GLN A 187 -8.04 0.74 21.65
N GLY A 188 -6.87 0.12 21.59
CA GLY A 188 -6.70 -1.22 21.07
C GLY A 188 -5.47 -1.37 20.18
N TYR A 189 -5.30 -2.55 19.62
CA TYR A 189 -4.22 -2.82 18.67
C TYR A 189 -4.41 -2.01 17.40
N THR A 190 -3.32 -1.47 16.87
CA THR A 190 -3.36 -0.55 15.72
C THR A 190 -4.05 -1.16 14.50
N ASP A 191 -3.72 -2.41 14.18
CA ASP A 191 -4.29 -3.13 13.04
C ASP A 191 -5.81 -3.34 13.17
N GLU A 192 -6.30 -3.60 14.38
CA GLU A 192 -7.73 -3.74 14.69
C GLU A 192 -8.45 -2.39 14.67
N ALA A 193 -7.88 -1.39 15.32
CA ALA A 193 -8.43 -0.04 15.37
C ALA A 193 -8.54 0.59 13.98
N VAL A 194 -7.48 0.44 13.15
CA VAL A 194 -7.49 0.94 11.76
C VAL A 194 -8.53 0.22 10.92
N ALA A 195 -8.63 -1.12 11.03
CA ALA A 195 -9.63 -1.89 10.28
C ALA A 195 -11.05 -1.49 10.66
N LYS A 196 -11.32 -1.31 11.97
CA LYS A 196 -12.61 -0.88 12.49
C LYS A 196 -13.01 0.49 11.92
N VAL A 197 -12.16 1.50 12.10
CA VAL A 197 -12.48 2.87 11.63
C VAL A 197 -12.55 2.94 10.11
N ALA A 198 -11.70 2.20 9.40
CA ALA A 198 -11.80 2.12 7.94
C ALA A 198 -13.13 1.55 7.47
N CYS A 199 -13.66 0.56 8.18
CA CYS A 199 -14.98 -0.01 7.89
C CYS A 199 -16.11 0.98 8.23
N GLU A 200 -16.08 1.61 9.41
CA GLU A 200 -17.08 2.58 9.86
C GLU A 200 -17.19 3.78 8.91
N LEU A 201 -16.06 4.26 8.40
CA LEU A 201 -16.01 5.36 7.44
C LEU A 201 -16.23 4.91 5.99
N SER A 202 -16.30 3.61 5.73
CA SER A 202 -16.24 3.07 4.36
C SER A 202 -15.04 3.64 3.59
N ALA A 203 -13.86 3.67 4.24
CA ALA A 203 -12.68 4.29 3.69
C ALA A 203 -12.21 3.57 2.41
N ASP A 204 -12.07 4.33 1.33
CA ASP A 204 -11.61 3.83 0.03
C ASP A 204 -10.09 3.65 -0.01
N VAL A 205 -9.37 4.45 0.77
CA VAL A 205 -7.91 4.42 0.85
C VAL A 205 -7.48 4.48 2.30
N VAL A 206 -6.62 3.53 2.69
CA VAL A 206 -5.97 3.54 4.02
C VAL A 206 -4.47 3.73 3.82
N VAL A 207 -3.92 4.77 4.43
CA VAL A 207 -2.49 5.10 4.39
C VAL A 207 -1.86 4.68 5.70
N VAL A 208 -0.95 3.72 5.64
CA VAL A 208 -0.18 3.23 6.80
C VAL A 208 1.31 3.39 6.53
N GLY A 209 2.10 3.47 7.58
CA GLY A 209 3.54 3.55 7.47
C GLY A 209 4.25 2.33 8.02
N THR A 210 5.46 2.10 7.54
CA THR A 210 6.39 1.10 8.07
C THR A 210 7.78 1.71 8.23
N LEU A 211 8.46 1.37 9.31
CA LEU A 211 9.84 1.80 9.56
C LEU A 211 10.89 0.91 8.86
N GLY A 212 10.45 -0.04 8.06
CA GLY A 212 11.34 -0.97 7.35
C GLY A 212 12.12 -1.90 8.27
N GLN A 213 13.36 -2.24 7.89
CA GLN A 213 14.17 -3.27 8.57
C GLN A 213 14.77 -2.85 9.92
N SER A 214 14.56 -1.67 10.42
CA SER A 214 15.28 -1.15 11.59
C SER A 214 14.76 -1.64 12.96
N GLY A 215 14.08 -2.77 13.00
CA GLY A 215 13.68 -3.42 14.25
C GLY A 215 13.66 -4.93 14.11
N GLN A 216 14.19 -5.63 15.11
CA GLN A 216 13.94 -7.06 15.30
C GLN A 216 12.44 -7.21 15.63
N VAL A 217 11.60 -7.12 14.62
CA VAL A 217 10.18 -7.39 14.80
C VAL A 217 9.97 -8.88 14.59
N LYS A 218 10.09 -9.62 15.68
CA LYS A 218 9.65 -11.02 15.77
C LYS A 218 8.11 -11.15 15.72
N ASN A 219 7.38 -10.05 15.71
CA ASN A 219 5.94 -10.03 15.74
C ASN A 219 5.38 -9.53 14.40
N LEU A 220 4.42 -10.26 13.87
CA LEU A 220 3.60 -9.98 12.68
C LEU A 220 2.75 -8.69 12.81
N ARG A 221 3.01 -7.85 13.81
CA ARG A 221 2.30 -6.60 14.07
C ARG A 221 3.07 -5.45 13.45
N GLY A 222 2.37 -4.68 12.61
CA GLY A 222 2.96 -3.50 11.97
C GLY A 222 3.46 -2.46 12.98
N ASN A 223 4.47 -1.71 12.59
CA ASN A 223 5.04 -0.59 13.35
C ASN A 223 4.23 0.71 13.09
N THR A 224 2.95 0.68 13.23
CA THR A 224 2.15 1.92 13.26
C THR A 224 1.98 2.42 14.67
#